data_472fb8ba70f59e4cfba059e426a717dd
#
_entry.id   472fb8ba70f59e4cfba059e426a717dd
#
_cell.length_a   1.000
_cell.length_b   1.000
_cell.length_c   1.000
_cell.angle_alpha   90.00
_cell.angle_beta   90.00
_cell.angle_gamma   90.00
#
_symmetry.space_group_name_H-M   'P 1'
#
loop_
_entity.id
_entity.type
_entity.pdbx_description
1 polymer ?
#
loop_
_entity_poly.entity_id
_entity_poly.type
_entity_poly.pdbx_seq_one_letter_code
_entity_poly.pdbx_strand_id
1 'polypeptide(L)'
;MLKDEDRIFTNLYGWMDTGLAGAKKRGDWQNTARLLKLGHDEIVERIKASGLRGRGGAGFPTGLKWSFMPKEVGARPHYLVVNADESEPGTCKDRDIIRHEPHKLLEGCLVAGFAMRAHAAYIYIRGEFVNEARRLQVAIDEAYDAGLLGDNAAKSGWKFDIYLHRGAGAYICGEETALIESLEGKKGQPRLKPPFPAGAGLYGCPTTVNNVESIAVTPTILRRGADWFAGLGKENNTGTKLFCISGHVNRPCNVEEEMGIPLRELIEKHAGGVRGGWDNLLAVIPGGSSTPLMPQSVCNTMTMDFDALREAGTGLGTAGVIVMDKSTDIVRAIARLSYFYKHESCGQCTPCREGTGWMWRMMERLVRGDAEIHEIETLEQVTRQVEGHTICALGDAAAWPIQGLIKYFRPEIERRITAHRTAVAVEAAE
;
A
#
# COMPACT_ATOMS: atom_id res chain seq x y z
N MET A 1 -2.72 -21.57 -5.92
CA MET A 1 -1.64 -20.84 -6.63
C MET A 1 -2.15 -20.32 -7.95
N LEU A 2 -1.87 -19.07 -8.23
CA LEU A 2 -2.25 -18.41 -9.46
C LEU A 2 -1.60 -19.08 -10.67
N LYS A 3 -2.40 -19.40 -11.68
CA LYS A 3 -1.88 -19.92 -12.95
C LYS A 3 -1.24 -18.78 -13.75
N ASP A 4 -0.24 -19.11 -14.57
CA ASP A 4 0.44 -18.10 -15.39
C ASP A 4 -0.50 -17.40 -16.37
N GLU A 5 -1.51 -18.11 -16.90
CA GLU A 5 -2.53 -17.56 -17.79
C GLU A 5 -3.46 -16.54 -17.08
N ASP A 6 -3.58 -16.61 -15.76
CA ASP A 6 -4.41 -15.71 -14.95
C ASP A 6 -3.65 -14.49 -14.44
N ARG A 7 -2.31 -14.45 -14.60
CA ARG A 7 -1.52 -13.28 -14.20
C ARG A 7 -1.92 -12.03 -14.96
N ILE A 8 -2.00 -10.94 -14.24
CA ILE A 8 -2.21 -9.59 -14.80
C ILE A 8 -0.87 -8.94 -15.15
N PHE A 9 0.12 -9.11 -14.26
CA PHE A 9 1.45 -8.53 -14.43
C PHE A 9 2.41 -9.56 -15.01
N THR A 10 2.54 -9.54 -16.35
CA THR A 10 3.32 -10.54 -17.10
C THR A 10 4.78 -10.17 -17.34
N ASN A 11 5.18 -8.94 -16.94
CA ASN A 11 6.56 -8.46 -17.04
C ASN A 11 7.09 -7.86 -15.74
N LEU A 12 6.58 -8.31 -14.59
CA LEU A 12 6.90 -7.72 -13.28
C LEU A 12 8.41 -7.59 -13.00
N TYR A 13 9.21 -8.48 -13.56
CA TYR A 13 10.67 -8.50 -13.40
C TYR A 13 11.44 -7.80 -14.51
N GLY A 14 10.76 -7.22 -15.50
CA GLY A 14 11.39 -6.46 -16.59
C GLY A 14 12.22 -7.30 -17.57
N TRP A 15 11.87 -8.57 -17.75
CA TRP A 15 12.58 -9.44 -18.71
C TRP A 15 12.20 -9.17 -20.17
N MET A 16 11.10 -8.49 -20.40
CA MET A 16 10.62 -8.13 -21.72
C MET A 16 10.67 -6.61 -21.91
N ASP A 17 10.50 -6.17 -23.16
CA ASP A 17 10.41 -4.76 -23.52
C ASP A 17 9.34 -4.03 -22.68
N THR A 18 9.73 -2.95 -22.01
CA THR A 18 8.89 -2.14 -21.11
C THR A 18 8.18 -0.98 -21.83
N GLY A 19 8.59 -0.66 -23.07
CA GLY A 19 8.01 0.40 -23.88
C GLY A 19 6.67 0.01 -24.52
N LEU A 20 6.09 0.92 -25.28
CA LEU A 20 4.77 0.76 -25.89
C LEU A 20 4.66 -0.48 -26.78
N ALA A 21 5.71 -0.81 -27.56
CA ALA A 21 5.69 -1.99 -28.43
C ALA A 21 5.57 -3.29 -27.63
N GLY A 22 6.33 -3.42 -26.54
CA GLY A 22 6.25 -4.55 -25.61
C GLY A 22 4.91 -4.61 -24.90
N ALA A 23 4.40 -3.49 -24.42
CA ALA A 23 3.09 -3.38 -23.76
C ALA A 23 1.96 -3.88 -24.68
N LYS A 24 1.93 -3.45 -25.95
CA LYS A 24 0.95 -3.91 -26.93
C LYS A 24 1.04 -5.43 -27.20
N LYS A 25 2.24 -6.02 -27.21
CA LYS A 25 2.42 -7.47 -27.34
C LYS A 25 1.86 -8.24 -26.14
N ARG A 26 1.90 -7.65 -24.94
CA ARG A 26 1.32 -8.23 -23.71
C ARG A 26 -0.19 -7.98 -23.57
N GLY A 27 -0.81 -7.25 -24.50
CA GLY A 27 -2.25 -7.01 -24.51
C GLY A 27 -2.68 -5.66 -23.97
N ASP A 28 -1.76 -4.83 -23.50
CA ASP A 28 -2.08 -3.46 -23.10
C ASP A 28 -2.48 -2.62 -24.32
N TRP A 29 -3.40 -1.69 -24.15
CA TRP A 29 -3.95 -0.85 -25.21
C TRP A 29 -4.73 -1.60 -26.31
N GLN A 30 -4.94 -2.92 -26.18
CA GLN A 30 -5.74 -3.67 -27.13
C GLN A 30 -7.21 -3.34 -26.96
N ASN A 31 -7.82 -2.84 -28.04
CA ASN A 31 -9.25 -2.51 -28.08
C ASN A 31 -9.73 -1.55 -26.97
N THR A 32 -8.88 -0.66 -26.46
CA THR A 32 -9.22 0.28 -25.38
C THR A 32 -10.43 1.13 -25.74
N ALA A 33 -10.55 1.62 -26.98
CA ALA A 33 -11.75 2.33 -27.45
C ALA A 33 -13.03 1.51 -27.29
N ARG A 34 -12.96 0.17 -27.42
CA ARG A 34 -14.12 -0.71 -27.21
C ARG A 34 -14.49 -0.80 -25.72
N LEU A 35 -13.51 -0.77 -24.82
CA LEU A 35 -13.77 -0.71 -23.38
C LEU A 35 -14.52 0.59 -23.03
N LEU A 36 -14.11 1.72 -23.59
CA LEU A 36 -14.77 3.00 -23.33
C LEU A 36 -16.20 3.07 -23.93
N LYS A 37 -16.48 2.32 -25.01
CA LYS A 37 -17.84 2.19 -25.56
C LYS A 37 -18.84 1.50 -24.63
N LEU A 38 -18.41 0.84 -23.57
CA LEU A 38 -19.29 0.33 -22.52
C LEU A 38 -20.05 1.48 -21.83
N GLY A 39 -19.46 2.66 -21.77
CA GLY A 39 -20.02 3.81 -21.09
C GLY A 39 -19.54 3.92 -19.63
N HIS A 40 -19.66 5.12 -19.09
CA HIS A 40 -19.14 5.50 -17.77
C HIS A 40 -19.67 4.58 -16.65
N ASP A 41 -20.98 4.48 -16.54
CA ASP A 41 -21.64 3.78 -15.43
C ASP A 41 -21.46 2.25 -15.54
N GLU A 42 -21.50 1.68 -16.74
CA GLU A 42 -21.27 0.23 -16.96
C GLU A 42 -19.84 -0.19 -16.55
N ILE A 43 -18.84 0.63 -16.82
CA ILE A 43 -17.47 0.35 -16.35
C ILE A 43 -17.42 0.31 -14.82
N VAL A 44 -18.06 1.28 -14.16
CA VAL A 44 -18.15 1.31 -12.69
C VAL A 44 -18.83 0.05 -12.15
N GLU A 45 -19.94 -0.37 -12.74
CA GLU A 45 -20.70 -1.55 -12.30
C GLU A 45 -19.90 -2.86 -12.52
N ARG A 46 -19.16 -2.98 -13.64
CA ARG A 46 -18.26 -4.13 -13.85
C ARG A 46 -17.11 -4.18 -12.84
N ILE A 47 -16.53 -3.05 -12.49
CA ILE A 47 -15.50 -3.01 -11.44
C ILE A 47 -16.10 -3.31 -10.06
N LYS A 48 -17.34 -2.90 -9.77
CA LYS A 48 -18.05 -3.34 -8.56
C LYS A 48 -18.27 -4.86 -8.57
N ALA A 49 -18.81 -5.40 -9.66
CA ALA A 49 -19.09 -6.82 -9.81
C ALA A 49 -17.83 -7.70 -9.70
N SER A 50 -16.67 -7.18 -10.11
CA SER A 50 -15.40 -7.90 -9.95
C SER A 50 -14.96 -8.06 -8.49
N GLY A 51 -15.53 -7.30 -7.56
CA GLY A 51 -15.15 -7.30 -6.15
C GLY A 51 -13.76 -6.70 -5.89
N LEU A 52 -13.17 -5.97 -6.84
CA LEU A 52 -11.85 -5.36 -6.66
C LEU A 52 -11.82 -4.43 -5.45
N ARG A 53 -11.08 -4.80 -4.43
CA ARG A 53 -10.74 -3.95 -3.29
C ARG A 53 -9.46 -3.17 -3.56
N GLY A 54 -9.35 -1.96 -3.04
CA GLY A 54 -8.17 -1.10 -3.20
C GLY A 54 -6.89 -1.78 -2.74
N ARG A 55 -5.83 -1.66 -3.53
CA ARG A 55 -4.51 -2.31 -3.32
C ARG A 55 -3.50 -1.41 -2.59
N GLY A 56 -3.94 -0.21 -2.17
CA GLY A 56 -3.10 0.77 -1.46
C GLY A 56 -3.00 0.59 0.06
N GLY A 57 -3.69 -0.40 0.65
CA GLY A 57 -3.63 -0.69 2.09
C GLY A 57 -5.00 -0.81 2.76
N ALA A 58 -5.88 0.16 2.61
CA ALA A 58 -7.18 0.19 3.29
C ALA A 58 -8.22 -0.84 2.77
N GLY A 59 -8.04 -1.37 1.56
CA GLY A 59 -8.92 -2.38 1.00
C GLY A 59 -10.36 -1.93 0.71
N PHE A 60 -10.62 -0.64 0.55
CA PHE A 60 -11.95 -0.13 0.23
C PHE A 60 -12.37 -0.57 -1.18
N PRO A 61 -13.63 -0.99 -1.43
CA PRO A 61 -14.09 -1.45 -2.75
C PRO A 61 -13.91 -0.37 -3.83
N THR A 62 -13.12 -0.67 -4.87
CA THR A 62 -12.70 0.32 -5.88
C THR A 62 -13.87 0.85 -6.69
N GLY A 63 -14.75 -0.03 -7.21
CA GLY A 63 -15.91 0.39 -7.98
C GLY A 63 -16.93 1.19 -7.16
N LEU A 64 -17.07 0.87 -5.86
CA LEU A 64 -17.90 1.65 -4.95
C LEU A 64 -17.30 3.07 -4.75
N LYS A 65 -15.98 3.17 -4.58
CA LYS A 65 -15.30 4.47 -4.49
C LYS A 65 -15.54 5.33 -5.73
N TRP A 66 -15.47 4.74 -6.91
CA TRP A 66 -15.74 5.45 -8.16
C TRP A 66 -17.19 5.94 -8.29
N SER A 67 -18.15 5.17 -7.77
CA SER A 67 -19.56 5.55 -7.82
C SER A 67 -19.93 6.75 -6.94
N PHE A 68 -19.03 7.20 -6.06
CA PHE A 68 -19.24 8.42 -5.29
C PHE A 68 -18.97 9.70 -6.09
N MET A 69 -18.33 9.58 -7.25
CA MET A 69 -18.15 10.74 -8.13
C MET A 69 -19.47 11.19 -8.70
N PRO A 70 -19.71 12.51 -8.80
CA PRO A 70 -20.95 13.05 -9.40
C PRO A 70 -21.15 12.51 -10.82
N LYS A 71 -22.37 12.13 -11.15
CA LYS A 71 -22.71 11.66 -12.50
C LYS A 71 -22.79 12.78 -13.53
N GLU A 72 -23.10 13.99 -13.08
CA GLU A 72 -23.14 15.19 -13.92
C GLU A 72 -21.89 16.02 -13.69
N VAL A 73 -21.20 16.32 -14.77
CA VAL A 73 -20.05 17.23 -14.74
C VAL A 73 -20.59 18.65 -14.77
N GLY A 74 -20.56 19.32 -13.61
CA GLY A 74 -20.95 20.72 -13.48
C GLY A 74 -19.84 21.67 -13.95
N ALA A 75 -19.79 22.87 -13.36
CA ALA A 75 -18.76 23.87 -13.67
C ALA A 75 -17.35 23.45 -13.21
N ARG A 76 -17.24 22.48 -12.29
CA ARG A 76 -15.96 21.98 -11.77
C ARG A 76 -15.57 20.67 -12.47
N PRO A 77 -14.34 20.57 -13.02
CA PRO A 77 -13.87 19.33 -13.65
C PRO A 77 -13.72 18.20 -12.61
N HIS A 78 -13.79 16.96 -13.07
CA HIS A 78 -13.46 15.80 -12.26
C HIS A 78 -12.00 15.43 -12.45
N TYR A 79 -11.37 14.94 -11.39
CA TYR A 79 -9.98 14.49 -11.44
C TYR A 79 -9.82 13.06 -10.93
N LEU A 80 -8.97 12.31 -11.63
CA LEU A 80 -8.34 11.11 -11.09
C LEU A 80 -6.98 11.49 -10.53
N VAL A 81 -6.68 11.08 -9.30
CA VAL A 81 -5.34 11.17 -8.73
C VAL A 81 -4.84 9.76 -8.47
N VAL A 82 -3.69 9.43 -9.04
CA VAL A 82 -3.03 8.14 -8.81
C VAL A 82 -1.99 8.31 -7.71
N ASN A 83 -2.18 7.58 -6.63
CA ASN A 83 -1.23 7.53 -5.53
C ASN A 83 -0.10 6.56 -5.88
N ALA A 84 1.04 7.12 -6.26
CA ALA A 84 2.31 6.43 -6.48
C ALA A 84 3.36 6.84 -5.43
N ASP A 85 2.90 7.35 -4.27
CA ASP A 85 3.75 7.65 -3.11
C ASP A 85 3.95 6.39 -2.27
N GLU A 86 4.64 5.41 -2.83
CA GLU A 86 4.92 4.13 -2.19
C GLU A 86 6.05 4.26 -1.18
N SER A 87 5.70 4.57 0.05
CA SER A 87 6.64 4.85 1.13
C SER A 87 6.51 3.92 2.33
N GLU A 88 5.54 2.98 2.32
CA GLU A 88 5.34 2.00 3.39
C GLU A 88 6.51 1.03 3.48
N PRO A 89 7.27 0.98 4.60
CA PRO A 89 8.36 0.01 4.75
C PRO A 89 7.88 -1.43 4.56
N GLY A 90 8.61 -2.17 3.71
CA GLY A 90 8.26 -3.52 3.28
C GLY A 90 7.54 -3.58 1.93
N THR A 91 7.16 -2.45 1.34
CA THR A 91 6.38 -2.36 0.11
C THR A 91 7.19 -1.80 -1.06
N CYS A 92 7.14 -2.47 -2.22
CA CYS A 92 7.84 -2.06 -3.44
C CYS A 92 7.17 -2.55 -4.74
N LYS A 93 5.87 -2.83 -4.71
CA LYS A 93 5.09 -3.37 -5.84
C LYS A 93 4.76 -2.33 -6.91
N ASP A 94 4.38 -1.11 -6.48
CA ASP A 94 4.02 -0.02 -7.38
C ASP A 94 5.24 0.46 -8.16
N ARG A 95 6.40 0.47 -7.52
CA ARG A 95 7.69 0.72 -8.14
C ARG A 95 7.96 -0.23 -9.30
N ASP A 96 7.70 -1.53 -9.13
CA ASP A 96 7.95 -2.53 -10.18
C ASP A 96 6.93 -2.41 -11.32
N ILE A 97 5.66 -2.10 -11.05
CA ILE A 97 4.67 -1.76 -12.10
C ILE A 97 5.17 -0.58 -12.93
N ILE A 98 5.58 0.51 -12.28
CA ILE A 98 6.07 1.72 -12.97
C ILE A 98 7.34 1.43 -13.78
N ARG A 99 8.24 0.59 -13.26
CA ARG A 99 9.49 0.23 -13.95
C ARG A 99 9.27 -0.64 -15.17
N HIS A 100 8.35 -1.59 -15.10
CA HIS A 100 8.32 -2.71 -16.01
C HIS A 100 7.04 -2.80 -16.83
N GLU A 101 5.93 -2.25 -16.35
CA GLU A 101 4.64 -2.23 -17.03
C GLU A 101 3.94 -0.85 -16.95
N PRO A 102 4.66 0.27 -17.24
CA PRO A 102 4.09 1.61 -17.09
C PRO A 102 2.85 1.84 -17.96
N HIS A 103 2.80 1.29 -19.17
CA HIS A 103 1.66 1.44 -20.07
C HIS A 103 0.37 0.79 -19.55
N LYS A 104 0.48 -0.27 -18.76
CA LYS A 104 -0.68 -0.88 -18.06
C LYS A 104 -1.31 0.12 -17.09
N LEU A 105 -0.48 0.86 -16.36
CA LEU A 105 -0.95 1.94 -15.50
C LEU A 105 -1.59 3.08 -16.29
N LEU A 106 -0.97 3.54 -17.39
CA LEU A 106 -1.47 4.64 -18.20
C LEU A 106 -2.82 4.31 -18.84
N GLU A 107 -2.97 3.10 -19.37
CA GLU A 107 -4.26 2.61 -19.87
C GLU A 107 -5.31 2.54 -18.75
N GLY A 108 -4.91 2.06 -17.59
CA GLY A 108 -5.76 2.06 -16.40
C GLY A 108 -6.24 3.47 -16.02
N CYS A 109 -5.36 4.47 -16.12
CA CYS A 109 -5.72 5.88 -15.89
C CYS A 109 -6.79 6.37 -16.87
N LEU A 110 -6.64 6.07 -18.15
CA LEU A 110 -7.64 6.44 -19.18
C LEU A 110 -8.99 5.79 -18.88
N VAL A 111 -9.01 4.48 -18.62
CA VAL A 111 -10.24 3.72 -18.36
C VAL A 111 -10.93 4.18 -17.07
N ALA A 112 -10.19 4.33 -15.99
CA ALA A 112 -10.72 4.81 -14.71
C ALA A 112 -11.18 6.28 -14.78
N GLY A 113 -10.37 7.13 -15.43
CA GLY A 113 -10.73 8.53 -15.64
C GLY A 113 -12.00 8.66 -16.46
N PHE A 114 -12.12 7.91 -17.55
CA PHE A 114 -13.36 7.89 -18.35
C PHE A 114 -14.55 7.43 -17.49
N ALA A 115 -14.44 6.34 -16.75
CA ALA A 115 -15.53 5.83 -15.89
C ALA A 115 -16.05 6.91 -14.92
N MET A 116 -15.17 7.74 -14.39
CA MET A 116 -15.47 8.82 -13.46
C MET A 116 -15.70 10.19 -14.12
N ARG A 117 -15.80 10.25 -15.45
CA ARG A 117 -15.98 11.47 -16.24
C ARG A 117 -14.87 12.51 -16.00
N ALA A 118 -13.66 12.03 -15.70
CA ALA A 118 -12.47 12.86 -15.59
C ALA A 118 -11.77 13.00 -16.95
N HIS A 119 -11.28 14.19 -17.24
CA HIS A 119 -10.48 14.48 -18.45
C HIS A 119 -8.98 14.57 -18.16
N ALA A 120 -8.58 14.42 -16.88
CA ALA A 120 -7.20 14.43 -16.48
C ALA A 120 -6.93 13.48 -15.31
N ALA A 121 -5.75 12.86 -15.35
CA ALA A 121 -5.17 12.17 -14.22
C ALA A 121 -3.87 12.84 -13.78
N TYR A 122 -3.68 12.96 -12.47
CA TYR A 122 -2.40 13.33 -11.87
C TYR A 122 -1.81 12.09 -11.22
N ILE A 123 -0.61 11.68 -11.66
CA ILE A 123 0.14 10.61 -11.01
C ILE A 123 1.12 11.27 -10.05
N TYR A 124 0.83 11.18 -8.74
CA TYR A 124 1.70 11.68 -7.69
C TYR A 124 2.70 10.59 -7.31
N ILE A 125 3.94 10.76 -7.73
CA ILE A 125 5.01 9.79 -7.50
C ILE A 125 5.95 10.23 -6.37
N ARG A 126 6.38 9.29 -5.56
CA ARG A 126 7.33 9.48 -4.47
C ARG A 126 8.58 10.24 -4.95
N GLY A 127 9.05 11.22 -4.18
CA GLY A 127 10.16 12.09 -4.56
C GLY A 127 11.48 11.35 -4.82
N GLU A 128 11.73 10.25 -4.12
CA GLU A 128 12.91 9.39 -4.27
C GLU A 128 12.89 8.51 -5.52
N PHE A 129 11.72 8.32 -6.14
CA PHE A 129 11.55 7.50 -7.34
C PHE A 129 11.98 8.24 -8.61
N VAL A 130 13.23 8.69 -8.66
CA VAL A 130 13.77 9.51 -9.77
C VAL A 130 13.79 8.73 -11.09
N ASN A 131 14.26 7.48 -11.07
CA ASN A 131 14.36 6.64 -12.27
C ASN A 131 12.97 6.17 -12.72
N GLU A 132 12.09 5.84 -11.79
CA GLU A 132 10.71 5.47 -12.04
C GLU A 132 9.93 6.62 -12.67
N ALA A 133 10.11 7.84 -12.16
CA ALA A 133 9.49 9.04 -12.72
C ALA A 133 9.95 9.30 -14.18
N ARG A 134 11.25 9.13 -14.46
CA ARG A 134 11.78 9.27 -15.83
C ARG A 134 11.19 8.22 -16.76
N ARG A 135 11.13 6.93 -16.36
CA ARG A 135 10.54 5.85 -17.14
C ARG A 135 9.05 6.08 -17.41
N LEU A 136 8.33 6.53 -16.39
CA LEU A 136 6.90 6.82 -16.51
C LEU A 136 6.67 8.02 -17.45
N GLN A 137 7.53 9.04 -17.41
CA GLN A 137 7.44 10.17 -18.34
C GLN A 137 7.67 9.72 -19.78
N VAL A 138 8.67 8.87 -20.04
CA VAL A 138 8.90 8.30 -21.39
C VAL A 138 7.66 7.52 -21.86
N ALA A 139 7.05 6.72 -21.01
CA ALA A 139 5.83 5.99 -21.38
C ALA A 139 4.64 6.92 -21.65
N ILE A 140 4.52 8.03 -20.92
CA ILE A 140 3.50 9.07 -21.16
C ILE A 140 3.73 9.70 -22.54
N ASP A 141 4.97 10.08 -22.87
CA ASP A 141 5.33 10.68 -24.16
C ASP A 141 5.04 9.70 -25.30
N GLU A 142 5.44 8.42 -25.19
CA GLU A 142 5.09 7.35 -26.14
C GLU A 142 3.57 7.21 -26.34
N ALA A 143 2.79 7.35 -25.28
CA ALA A 143 1.34 7.25 -25.36
C ALA A 143 0.71 8.45 -26.07
N TYR A 144 1.23 9.67 -25.87
CA TYR A 144 0.81 10.85 -26.63
C TYR A 144 1.18 10.73 -28.12
N ASP A 145 2.41 10.37 -28.44
CA ASP A 145 2.91 10.20 -29.82
C ASP A 145 2.10 9.15 -30.59
N ALA A 146 1.63 8.12 -29.89
CA ALA A 146 0.80 7.07 -30.49
C ALA A 146 -0.72 7.41 -30.53
N GLY A 147 -1.14 8.60 -30.07
CA GLY A 147 -2.55 9.01 -30.01
C GLY A 147 -3.38 8.21 -29.01
N LEU A 148 -2.73 7.66 -27.98
CA LEU A 148 -3.40 6.93 -26.89
C LEU A 148 -3.88 7.87 -25.78
N LEU A 149 -3.31 9.07 -25.72
CA LEU A 149 -3.69 10.19 -24.84
C LEU A 149 -3.97 11.45 -25.68
N GLY A 150 -4.43 12.51 -25.05
CA GLY A 150 -4.73 13.81 -25.67
C GLY A 150 -6.19 13.96 -26.10
N ASP A 151 -6.46 14.79 -27.10
CA ASP A 151 -7.82 15.23 -27.48
C ASP A 151 -8.75 14.11 -27.97
N ASN A 152 -8.19 13.00 -28.45
CA ASN A 152 -8.94 11.82 -28.91
C ASN A 152 -8.26 10.53 -28.43
N ALA A 153 -8.18 10.39 -27.13
CA ALA A 153 -7.44 9.30 -26.48
C ALA A 153 -7.89 7.91 -26.98
N ALA A 154 -6.92 7.12 -27.46
CA ALA A 154 -7.14 5.78 -28.04
C ALA A 154 -8.24 5.74 -29.12
N LYS A 155 -8.46 6.84 -29.85
CA LYS A 155 -9.53 6.99 -30.88
C LYS A 155 -10.94 6.80 -30.36
N SER A 156 -11.19 7.16 -29.11
CA SER A 156 -12.47 6.97 -28.42
C SER A 156 -13.43 8.15 -28.56
N GLY A 157 -12.95 9.31 -29.03
CA GLY A 157 -13.68 10.58 -28.95
C GLY A 157 -13.55 11.28 -27.60
N TRP A 158 -12.88 10.68 -26.62
CA TRP A 158 -12.69 11.23 -25.29
C TRP A 158 -11.35 11.95 -25.19
N LYS A 159 -11.34 13.16 -24.65
CA LYS A 159 -10.12 13.87 -24.29
C LYS A 159 -9.61 13.39 -22.95
N PHE A 160 -8.33 13.02 -22.88
CA PHE A 160 -7.73 12.60 -21.61
C PHE A 160 -6.24 12.93 -21.56
N ASP A 161 -5.84 13.63 -20.50
CA ASP A 161 -4.47 14.03 -20.25
C ASP A 161 -3.92 13.39 -18.98
N ILE A 162 -2.61 13.09 -18.95
CA ILE A 162 -1.91 12.55 -17.78
C ILE A 162 -0.76 13.47 -17.42
N TYR A 163 -0.72 13.88 -16.15
CA TYR A 163 0.34 14.72 -15.59
C TYR A 163 1.08 13.95 -14.51
N LEU A 164 2.42 13.94 -14.62
CA LEU A 164 3.30 13.35 -13.61
C LEU A 164 3.75 14.44 -12.63
N HIS A 165 3.48 14.25 -11.34
CA HIS A 165 3.93 15.13 -10.27
C HIS A 165 4.84 14.38 -9.31
N ARG A 166 6.06 14.90 -9.07
CA ARG A 166 6.98 14.32 -8.08
C ARG A 166 6.76 14.96 -6.72
N GLY A 167 6.51 14.12 -5.72
CA GLY A 167 6.53 14.53 -4.31
C GLY A 167 7.94 14.88 -3.80
N ALA A 168 8.02 15.19 -2.52
CA ALA A 168 9.26 15.60 -1.86
C ALA A 168 9.75 14.60 -0.77
N GLY A 169 9.26 13.34 -0.81
CA GLY A 169 9.74 12.27 0.06
C GLY A 169 9.07 12.15 1.42
N ALA A 170 7.90 12.71 1.63
CA ALA A 170 7.15 12.58 2.87
C ALA A 170 6.18 11.39 2.82
N TYR A 171 6.35 10.41 3.72
CA TYR A 171 5.46 9.25 3.87
C TYR A 171 3.98 9.65 4.00
N ILE A 172 3.70 10.73 4.75
CA ILE A 172 2.33 11.21 4.97
C ILE A 172 1.61 11.60 3.68
N CYS A 173 2.33 11.94 2.61
CA CYS A 173 1.75 12.24 1.31
C CYS A 173 1.17 10.99 0.59
N GLY A 174 1.34 9.80 1.17
CA GLY A 174 0.57 8.60 0.82
C GLY A 174 -0.88 8.60 1.36
N GLU A 175 -1.21 9.44 2.35
CA GLU A 175 -2.60 9.68 2.76
C GLU A 175 -3.30 10.53 1.71
N GLU A 176 -4.54 10.15 1.30
CA GLU A 176 -5.19 10.72 0.12
C GLU A 176 -5.38 12.25 0.17
N THR A 177 -5.65 12.82 1.34
CA THR A 177 -5.86 14.27 1.47
C THR A 177 -4.57 15.05 1.69
N ALA A 178 -3.57 14.47 2.33
CA ALA A 178 -2.22 15.03 2.39
C ALA A 178 -1.56 15.06 1.01
N LEU A 179 -1.78 14.02 0.20
CA LEU A 179 -1.36 13.98 -1.20
C LEU A 179 -1.99 15.14 -1.99
N ILE A 180 -3.30 15.37 -1.84
CA ILE A 180 -4.00 16.48 -2.50
C ILE A 180 -3.43 17.82 -2.04
N GLU A 181 -3.21 18.04 -0.75
CA GLU A 181 -2.60 19.28 -0.25
C GLU A 181 -1.21 19.50 -0.86
N SER A 182 -0.38 18.46 -0.91
CA SER A 182 0.95 18.54 -1.53
C SER A 182 0.88 18.82 -3.03
N LEU A 183 -0.05 18.17 -3.76
CA LEU A 183 -0.26 18.40 -5.19
C LEU A 183 -0.72 19.83 -5.49
N GLU A 184 -1.47 20.45 -4.56
CA GLU A 184 -1.85 21.86 -4.61
C GLU A 184 -0.72 22.84 -4.24
N GLY A 185 0.50 22.34 -3.95
CA GLY A 185 1.66 23.16 -3.56
C GLY A 185 1.68 23.61 -2.10
N LYS A 186 0.84 22.99 -1.27
CA LYS A 186 0.76 23.26 0.16
C LYS A 186 1.56 22.24 0.96
N LYS A 187 1.67 22.45 2.28
CA LYS A 187 2.21 21.44 3.19
C LYS A 187 1.34 20.19 3.17
N GLY A 188 1.96 19.01 3.01
CA GLY A 188 1.27 17.71 2.97
C GLY A 188 0.69 17.34 4.33
N GLN A 189 -0.41 17.95 4.71
CA GLN A 189 -1.14 17.67 5.95
C GLN A 189 -2.55 17.18 5.62
N PRO A 190 -3.02 16.06 6.21
CA PRO A 190 -4.36 15.55 5.98
C PRO A 190 -5.46 16.55 6.28
N ARG A 191 -6.54 16.50 5.50
CA ARG A 191 -7.77 17.25 5.73
C ARG A 191 -8.70 16.51 6.68
N LEU A 192 -9.52 17.23 7.40
CA LEU A 192 -10.67 16.66 8.10
C LEU A 192 -11.73 16.19 7.08
N LYS A 193 -12.37 15.07 7.38
CA LYS A 193 -13.48 14.51 6.59
C LYS A 193 -14.74 14.48 7.46
N PRO A 194 -15.93 14.91 6.96
CA PRO A 194 -16.22 15.50 5.66
C PRO A 194 -15.65 16.92 5.49
N PRO A 195 -15.47 17.43 4.22
CA PRO A 195 -15.88 16.80 2.97
C PRO A 195 -14.90 15.73 2.51
N PHE A 196 -15.43 14.68 1.83
CA PHE A 196 -14.62 13.67 1.17
C PHE A 196 -14.14 14.15 -0.21
N PRO A 197 -12.99 13.63 -0.73
CA PRO A 197 -12.45 14.08 -2.01
C PRO A 197 -13.40 13.97 -3.20
N ALA A 198 -14.31 12.99 -3.21
CA ALA A 198 -15.33 12.86 -4.27
C ALA A 198 -16.26 14.07 -4.38
N GLY A 199 -16.46 14.82 -3.28
CA GLY A 199 -17.22 16.07 -3.27
C GLY A 199 -16.34 17.31 -3.42
N ALA A 200 -15.17 17.34 -2.76
CA ALA A 200 -14.24 18.47 -2.73
C ALA A 200 -12.80 17.99 -2.51
N GLY A 201 -12.14 17.59 -3.59
CA GLY A 201 -10.75 17.10 -3.61
C GLY A 201 -9.77 18.14 -4.15
N LEU A 202 -9.04 17.78 -5.20
CA LEU A 202 -8.00 18.61 -5.83
C LEU A 202 -8.59 19.92 -6.35
N TYR A 203 -8.04 21.03 -5.90
CA TYR A 203 -8.54 22.40 -6.22
C TYR A 203 -10.03 22.60 -5.90
N GLY A 204 -10.54 21.90 -4.89
CA GLY A 204 -11.95 21.91 -4.54
C GLY A 204 -12.87 21.18 -5.52
N CYS A 205 -12.32 20.45 -6.48
CA CYS A 205 -13.04 19.71 -7.50
C CYS A 205 -13.30 18.25 -7.09
N PRO A 206 -14.38 17.60 -7.59
CA PRO A 206 -14.60 16.19 -7.39
C PRO A 206 -13.36 15.36 -7.80
N THR A 207 -12.84 14.54 -6.89
CA THR A 207 -11.59 13.82 -7.08
C THR A 207 -11.67 12.41 -6.48
N THR A 208 -11.17 11.43 -7.21
CA THR A 208 -10.91 10.10 -6.65
C THR A 208 -9.42 9.85 -6.62
N VAL A 209 -8.92 9.43 -5.45
CA VAL A 209 -7.52 9.01 -5.26
C VAL A 209 -7.46 7.49 -5.24
N ASN A 210 -6.67 6.87 -6.12
CA ASN A 210 -6.46 5.42 -6.17
C ASN A 210 -4.98 5.06 -6.24
N ASN A 211 -4.63 3.91 -5.66
CA ASN A 211 -3.29 3.34 -5.74
C ASN A 211 -2.95 2.85 -7.15
N VAL A 212 -1.67 2.83 -7.51
CA VAL A 212 -1.12 2.36 -8.81
C VAL A 212 -1.63 0.97 -9.19
N GLU A 213 -1.48 -0.03 -8.30
CA GLU A 213 -1.91 -1.41 -8.57
C GLU A 213 -3.42 -1.49 -8.82
N SER A 214 -4.22 -0.76 -8.04
CA SER A 214 -5.68 -0.73 -8.22
C SER A 214 -6.10 -0.23 -9.59
N ILE A 215 -5.40 0.77 -10.14
CA ILE A 215 -5.68 1.35 -11.46
C ILE A 215 -5.16 0.44 -12.57
N ALA A 216 -3.94 -0.09 -12.42
CA ALA A 216 -3.28 -0.89 -13.45
C ALA A 216 -4.04 -2.19 -13.80
N VAL A 217 -4.76 -2.79 -12.85
CA VAL A 217 -5.49 -4.05 -13.08
C VAL A 217 -6.83 -3.87 -13.83
N THR A 218 -7.39 -2.65 -13.84
CA THR A 218 -8.76 -2.42 -14.33
C THR A 218 -8.98 -2.72 -15.81
N PRO A 219 -8.07 -2.38 -16.76
CA PRO A 219 -8.27 -2.74 -18.16
C PRO A 219 -8.32 -4.26 -18.38
N THR A 220 -7.50 -5.02 -17.65
CA THR A 220 -7.47 -6.48 -17.74
C THR A 220 -8.76 -7.08 -17.18
N ILE A 221 -9.28 -6.57 -16.08
CA ILE A 221 -10.58 -7.00 -15.52
C ILE A 221 -11.69 -6.79 -16.53
N LEU A 222 -11.75 -5.63 -17.18
CA LEU A 222 -12.80 -5.33 -18.17
C LEU A 222 -12.67 -6.20 -19.44
N ARG A 223 -11.45 -6.58 -19.86
CA ARG A 223 -11.22 -7.44 -21.03
C ARG A 223 -11.59 -8.89 -20.75
N ARG A 224 -11.20 -9.41 -19.58
CA ARG A 224 -11.42 -10.81 -19.20
C ARG A 224 -12.80 -11.04 -18.59
N GLY A 225 -13.43 -10.00 -18.08
CA GLY A 225 -14.73 -10.02 -17.42
C GLY A 225 -14.64 -9.95 -15.89
N ALA A 226 -15.68 -9.35 -15.29
CA ALA A 226 -15.78 -9.23 -13.84
C ALA A 226 -15.82 -10.60 -13.15
N ASP A 227 -16.55 -11.55 -13.71
CA ASP A 227 -16.71 -12.91 -13.16
C ASP A 227 -15.39 -13.68 -13.12
N TRP A 228 -14.51 -13.47 -14.15
CA TRP A 228 -13.18 -14.06 -14.13
C TRP A 228 -12.39 -13.60 -12.91
N PHE A 229 -12.37 -12.29 -12.65
CA PHE A 229 -11.62 -11.74 -11.51
C PHE A 229 -12.27 -12.12 -10.17
N ALA A 230 -13.61 -12.12 -10.11
CA ALA A 230 -14.38 -12.54 -8.93
C ALA A 230 -14.21 -14.04 -8.62
N GLY A 231 -13.90 -14.86 -9.64
CA GLY A 231 -13.63 -16.28 -9.49
C GLY A 231 -12.23 -16.62 -8.93
N LEU A 232 -11.33 -15.62 -8.86
CA LEU A 232 -10.01 -15.77 -8.23
C LEU A 232 -10.08 -15.31 -6.78
N GLY A 233 -9.30 -15.97 -5.91
CA GLY A 233 -9.23 -15.60 -4.49
C GLY A 233 -10.37 -16.21 -3.66
N LYS A 234 -10.93 -15.40 -2.75
CA LYS A 234 -12.01 -15.79 -1.84
C LYS A 234 -13.19 -14.83 -1.92
N GLU A 235 -14.34 -15.25 -1.44
CA GLU A 235 -15.48 -14.37 -1.24
C GLU A 235 -15.08 -13.12 -0.46
N ASN A 236 -15.55 -11.95 -0.89
CA ASN A 236 -15.17 -10.61 -0.37
C ASN A 236 -13.68 -10.23 -0.48
N ASN A 237 -12.83 -11.13 -0.94
CA ASN A 237 -11.39 -10.94 -1.15
C ASN A 237 -10.98 -11.53 -2.51
N THR A 238 -11.57 -10.97 -3.56
CA THR A 238 -11.43 -11.49 -4.92
C THR A 238 -10.18 -11.02 -5.63
N GLY A 239 -9.81 -11.77 -6.65
CA GLY A 239 -8.77 -11.43 -7.59
C GLY A 239 -7.35 -11.71 -7.10
N THR A 240 -6.41 -11.10 -7.80
CA THR A 240 -4.98 -11.19 -7.51
C THR A 240 -4.47 -10.00 -6.72
N LYS A 241 -3.31 -10.16 -6.11
CA LYS A 241 -2.58 -9.13 -5.38
C LYS A 241 -1.08 -9.30 -5.58
N LEU A 242 -0.35 -8.18 -5.67
CA LEU A 242 1.10 -8.19 -5.57
C LEU A 242 1.53 -8.24 -4.11
N PHE A 243 2.30 -9.26 -3.76
CA PHE A 243 2.91 -9.45 -2.45
C PHE A 243 4.41 -9.11 -2.52
N CYS A 244 4.89 -8.29 -1.59
CA CYS A 244 6.30 -7.94 -1.46
C CYS A 244 6.89 -8.75 -0.31
N ILE A 245 7.68 -9.77 -0.58
CA ILE A 245 8.23 -10.67 0.44
C ILE A 245 9.69 -10.32 0.71
N SER A 246 10.00 -9.95 1.95
CA SER A 246 11.32 -9.48 2.35
C SER A 246 11.73 -9.95 3.74
N GLY A 247 12.88 -9.48 4.23
CA GLY A 247 13.44 -9.89 5.51
C GLY A 247 14.22 -11.18 5.43
N HIS A 248 14.07 -12.08 6.41
CA HIS A 248 14.86 -13.31 6.55
C HIS A 248 14.30 -14.48 5.74
N VAL A 249 14.14 -14.26 4.45
CA VAL A 249 13.81 -15.30 3.46
C VAL A 249 14.99 -15.60 2.56
N ASN A 250 14.98 -16.75 1.90
CA ASN A 250 16.11 -17.17 1.05
C ASN A 250 16.17 -16.36 -0.27
N ARG A 251 15.04 -15.94 -0.82
CA ARG A 251 14.93 -15.17 -2.08
C ARG A 251 13.86 -14.10 -1.96
N PRO A 252 14.18 -12.89 -1.46
CA PRO A 252 13.23 -11.79 -1.45
C PRO A 252 12.68 -11.51 -2.85
N CYS A 253 11.38 -11.28 -2.97
CA CYS A 253 10.73 -11.08 -4.28
C CYS A 253 9.40 -10.32 -4.15
N ASN A 254 8.95 -9.76 -5.28
CA ASN A 254 7.57 -9.37 -5.51
C ASN A 254 6.90 -10.46 -6.34
N VAL A 255 5.69 -10.84 -6.00
CA VAL A 255 4.95 -11.89 -6.72
C VAL A 255 3.46 -11.56 -6.78
N GLU A 256 2.84 -11.87 -7.90
CA GLU A 256 1.39 -11.84 -8.06
C GLU A 256 0.81 -13.19 -7.67
N GLU A 257 -0.12 -13.19 -6.72
CA GLU A 257 -0.85 -14.37 -6.28
C GLU A 257 -2.33 -14.06 -5.99
N GLU A 258 -3.12 -15.10 -5.88
CA GLU A 258 -4.52 -15.00 -5.48
C GLU A 258 -4.65 -14.50 -4.04
N MET A 259 -5.65 -13.66 -3.81
CA MET A 259 -6.06 -13.28 -2.46
C MET A 259 -6.44 -14.51 -1.65
N GLY A 260 -5.96 -14.59 -0.42
CA GLY A 260 -6.24 -15.72 0.47
C GLY A 260 -5.27 -16.89 0.34
N ILE A 261 -4.16 -16.74 -0.38
CA ILE A 261 -3.05 -17.72 -0.32
C ILE A 261 -2.59 -17.90 1.14
N PRO A 262 -2.32 -19.15 1.60
CA PRO A 262 -1.70 -19.34 2.92
C PRO A 262 -0.35 -18.66 3.01
N LEU A 263 -0.09 -17.94 4.12
CA LEU A 263 1.17 -17.20 4.32
C LEU A 263 2.39 -18.11 4.20
N ARG A 264 2.33 -19.30 4.79
CA ARG A 264 3.43 -20.26 4.71
C ARG A 264 3.71 -20.68 3.26
N GLU A 265 2.68 -20.99 2.50
CA GLU A 265 2.78 -21.35 1.09
C GLU A 265 3.39 -20.19 0.26
N LEU A 266 2.94 -18.95 0.50
CA LEU A 266 3.46 -17.76 -0.15
C LEU A 266 4.99 -17.63 0.08
N ILE A 267 5.44 -17.80 1.32
CA ILE A 267 6.85 -17.67 1.69
C ILE A 267 7.68 -18.85 1.15
N GLU A 268 7.21 -20.09 1.32
CA GLU A 268 7.97 -21.30 0.93
C GLU A 268 8.11 -21.40 -0.59
N LYS A 269 7.02 -21.21 -1.35
CA LYS A 269 7.04 -21.41 -2.81
C LYS A 269 7.71 -20.27 -3.57
N HIS A 270 7.47 -19.02 -3.17
CA HIS A 270 7.97 -17.88 -3.93
C HIS A 270 9.29 -17.35 -3.41
N ALA A 271 9.43 -17.22 -2.08
CA ALA A 271 10.63 -16.67 -1.46
C ALA A 271 11.67 -17.75 -1.04
N GLY A 272 11.43 -19.00 -1.40
CA GLY A 272 12.34 -20.12 -1.08
C GLY A 272 12.38 -20.48 0.41
N GLY A 273 11.38 -20.06 1.17
CA GLY A 273 11.25 -20.32 2.60
C GLY A 273 12.00 -19.34 3.50
N VAL A 274 11.79 -19.50 4.80
CA VAL A 274 12.51 -18.78 5.85
C VAL A 274 13.96 -19.29 5.92
N ARG A 275 14.91 -18.41 6.18
CA ARG A 275 16.31 -18.81 6.41
C ARG A 275 16.38 -19.80 7.59
N GLY A 276 17.00 -20.94 7.38
CA GLY A 276 17.03 -22.02 8.38
C GLY A 276 15.73 -22.82 8.52
N GLY A 277 14.76 -22.63 7.64
CA GLY A 277 13.49 -23.35 7.61
C GLY A 277 12.38 -22.69 8.43
N TRP A 278 11.15 -23.22 8.30
CA TRP A 278 9.97 -22.64 8.95
C TRP A 278 10.06 -22.62 10.48
N ASP A 279 10.71 -23.61 11.08
CA ASP A 279 10.89 -23.68 12.54
C ASP A 279 11.82 -22.59 13.08
N ASN A 280 12.61 -21.95 12.22
CA ASN A 280 13.42 -20.78 12.56
C ASN A 280 12.64 -19.45 12.48
N LEU A 281 11.38 -19.47 12.05
CA LEU A 281 10.55 -18.26 12.03
C LEU A 281 10.32 -17.75 13.45
N LEU A 282 10.52 -16.45 13.68
CA LEU A 282 10.16 -15.75 14.91
C LEU A 282 8.78 -15.06 14.75
N ALA A 283 8.67 -14.20 13.76
CA ALA A 283 7.49 -13.40 13.50
C ALA A 283 7.40 -12.91 12.05
N VAL A 284 6.21 -12.49 11.63
CA VAL A 284 5.96 -11.83 10.35
C VAL A 284 5.15 -10.56 10.56
N ILE A 285 5.52 -9.49 9.88
CA ILE A 285 4.64 -8.34 9.63
C ILE A 285 4.02 -8.57 8.25
N PRO A 286 2.69 -8.79 8.14
CA PRO A 286 2.12 -9.27 6.88
C PRO A 286 1.73 -8.16 5.89
N GLY A 287 1.55 -6.94 6.37
CA GLY A 287 0.90 -5.86 5.59
C GLY A 287 1.69 -4.57 5.45
N GLY A 288 2.99 -4.59 5.70
CA GLY A 288 3.83 -3.41 5.82
C GLY A 288 3.96 -2.96 7.28
N SER A 289 4.88 -2.04 7.53
CA SER A 289 5.26 -1.61 8.88
C SER A 289 4.12 -1.11 9.75
N SER A 290 3.01 -0.69 9.15
CA SER A 290 1.81 -0.17 9.82
C SER A 290 0.89 -1.25 10.40
N THR A 291 1.21 -2.53 10.22
CA THR A 291 0.38 -3.63 10.72
C THR A 291 1.04 -4.36 11.89
N PRO A 292 0.26 -4.86 12.87
CA PRO A 292 0.80 -5.65 13.97
C PRO A 292 1.58 -6.88 13.48
N LEU A 293 2.72 -7.15 14.12
CA LEU A 293 3.47 -8.38 13.89
C LEU A 293 2.74 -9.60 14.45
N MET A 294 2.95 -10.76 13.81
CA MET A 294 2.35 -12.04 14.21
C MET A 294 3.46 -13.06 14.51
N PRO A 295 3.39 -13.78 15.65
CA PRO A 295 4.36 -14.84 15.98
C PRO A 295 4.14 -16.07 15.11
N GLN A 296 5.15 -16.94 15.01
CA GLN A 296 5.11 -18.19 14.23
C GLN A 296 3.82 -19.00 14.47
N SER A 297 3.38 -19.11 15.73
CA SER A 297 2.19 -19.89 16.10
C SER A 297 0.92 -19.43 15.37
N VAL A 298 0.75 -18.12 15.17
CA VAL A 298 -0.35 -17.55 14.40
C VAL A 298 -0.11 -17.68 12.89
N CYS A 299 1.12 -17.51 12.44
CA CYS A 299 1.49 -17.60 11.01
C CYS A 299 1.22 -18.97 10.38
N ASN A 300 1.15 -20.03 11.18
CA ASN A 300 0.94 -21.40 10.69
C ASN A 300 -0.38 -21.60 9.93
N THR A 301 -1.42 -20.87 10.28
CA THR A 301 -2.78 -21.02 9.71
C THR A 301 -3.28 -19.77 9.00
N MET A 302 -2.45 -18.73 8.95
CA MET A 302 -2.83 -17.44 8.41
C MET A 302 -2.98 -17.46 6.89
N THR A 303 -4.06 -16.86 6.36
CA THR A 303 -4.25 -16.62 4.93
C THR A 303 -4.15 -15.13 4.62
N MET A 304 -3.61 -14.81 3.43
CA MET A 304 -3.27 -13.45 3.03
C MET A 304 -4.45 -12.77 2.34
N ASP A 305 -5.45 -12.42 3.15
CA ASP A 305 -6.62 -11.65 2.74
C ASP A 305 -7.02 -10.63 3.81
N PHE A 306 -7.86 -9.64 3.45
CA PHE A 306 -8.21 -8.55 4.35
C PHE A 306 -8.98 -9.03 5.59
N ASP A 307 -9.86 -9.98 5.41
CA ASP A 307 -10.78 -10.39 6.48
C ASP A 307 -10.08 -11.35 7.46
N ALA A 308 -9.38 -12.37 6.96
CA ALA A 308 -8.64 -13.31 7.81
C ALA A 308 -7.53 -12.61 8.64
N LEU A 309 -6.81 -11.65 8.03
CA LEU A 309 -5.77 -10.93 8.76
C LEU A 309 -6.36 -9.98 9.82
N ARG A 310 -7.51 -9.36 9.56
CA ARG A 310 -8.23 -8.57 10.54
C ARG A 310 -8.71 -9.44 11.71
N GLU A 311 -9.26 -10.61 11.44
CA GLU A 311 -9.67 -11.57 12.48
C GLU A 311 -8.48 -12.06 13.32
N ALA A 312 -7.31 -12.23 12.72
CA ALA A 312 -6.08 -12.54 13.43
C ALA A 312 -5.53 -11.38 14.27
N GLY A 313 -6.10 -10.17 14.16
CA GLY A 313 -5.68 -8.98 14.89
C GLY A 313 -4.49 -8.25 14.24
N THR A 314 -4.38 -8.35 12.92
CA THR A 314 -3.41 -7.61 12.09
C THR A 314 -4.10 -7.08 10.84
N GLY A 315 -3.39 -6.83 9.74
CA GLY A 315 -3.95 -6.35 8.49
C GLY A 315 -3.15 -6.75 7.26
N LEU A 316 -3.85 -6.90 6.12
CA LEU A 316 -3.19 -7.13 4.84
C LEU A 316 -2.41 -5.89 4.38
N GLY A 317 -2.88 -4.70 4.71
CA GLY A 317 -2.23 -3.45 4.36
C GLY A 317 -1.86 -3.41 2.87
N THR A 318 -0.60 -3.09 2.61
CA THR A 318 -0.03 -3.08 1.25
C THR A 318 0.44 -4.46 0.77
N ALA A 319 0.35 -5.50 1.62
CA ALA A 319 0.95 -6.82 1.44
C ALA A 319 2.50 -6.80 1.40
N GLY A 320 3.09 -5.88 2.16
CA GLY A 320 4.52 -5.84 2.46
C GLY A 320 4.85 -6.85 3.54
N VAL A 321 5.20 -8.08 3.15
CA VAL A 321 5.46 -9.21 4.06
C VAL A 321 6.91 -9.16 4.52
N ILE A 322 7.13 -8.82 5.79
CA ILE A 322 8.47 -8.74 6.41
C ILE A 322 8.65 -9.94 7.32
N VAL A 323 9.53 -10.85 6.93
CA VAL A 323 9.81 -12.10 7.65
C VAL A 323 10.98 -11.89 8.58
N MET A 324 10.83 -12.27 9.85
CA MET A 324 11.84 -12.17 10.90
C MET A 324 12.10 -13.57 11.48
N ASP A 325 13.36 -14.03 11.42
CA ASP A 325 13.78 -15.29 12.02
C ASP A 325 14.24 -15.09 13.48
N LYS A 326 14.58 -16.19 14.15
CA LYS A 326 14.97 -16.19 15.57
C LYS A 326 16.26 -15.43 15.89
N SER A 327 17.03 -15.00 14.89
CA SER A 327 18.19 -14.13 15.08
C SER A 327 17.80 -12.64 15.23
N THR A 328 16.51 -12.29 14.98
CA THR A 328 16.03 -10.92 15.04
C THR A 328 15.93 -10.42 16.47
N ASP A 329 16.52 -9.27 16.75
CA ASP A 329 16.21 -8.47 17.92
C ASP A 329 14.84 -7.78 17.70
N ILE A 330 13.76 -8.46 18.15
CA ILE A 330 12.39 -8.03 17.88
C ILE A 330 12.05 -6.69 18.54
N VAL A 331 12.60 -6.41 19.72
CA VAL A 331 12.35 -5.14 20.44
C VAL A 331 13.00 -3.98 19.66
N ARG A 332 14.24 -4.17 19.22
CA ARG A 332 14.96 -3.18 18.38
C ARG A 332 14.29 -2.98 17.03
N ALA A 333 13.77 -4.04 16.41
CA ALA A 333 13.05 -3.96 15.14
C ALA A 333 11.83 -3.04 15.26
N ILE A 334 11.02 -3.21 16.30
CA ILE A 334 9.83 -2.36 16.52
C ILE A 334 10.22 -0.94 16.98
N ALA A 335 11.27 -0.78 17.78
CA ALA A 335 11.80 0.55 18.12
C ALA A 335 12.23 1.33 16.87
N ARG A 336 12.80 0.65 15.85
CA ARG A 336 13.15 1.27 14.57
C ARG A 336 11.91 1.75 13.81
N LEU A 337 10.80 1.02 13.85
CA LEU A 337 9.53 1.47 13.27
C LEU A 337 8.95 2.65 14.05
N SER A 338 9.03 2.65 15.39
CA SER A 338 8.61 3.81 16.20
C SER A 338 9.37 5.08 15.84
N TYR A 339 10.70 4.97 15.59
CA TYR A 339 11.50 6.08 15.09
C TYR A 339 11.02 6.57 13.72
N PHE A 340 10.69 5.64 12.80
CA PHE A 340 10.15 5.97 11.48
C PHE A 340 8.87 6.80 11.61
N TYR A 341 7.88 6.35 12.38
CA TYR A 341 6.62 7.08 12.53
C TYR A 341 6.78 8.42 13.25
N LYS A 342 7.70 8.51 14.21
CA LYS A 342 8.06 9.80 14.84
C LYS A 342 8.62 10.78 13.82
N HIS A 343 9.47 10.31 12.90
CA HIS A 343 10.07 11.12 11.85
C HIS A 343 9.05 11.55 10.79
N GLU A 344 8.13 10.67 10.43
CA GLU A 344 7.15 10.86 9.35
C GLU A 344 5.84 11.54 9.80
N SER A 345 5.64 11.78 11.08
CA SER A 345 4.51 12.57 11.57
C SER A 345 4.54 13.96 10.97
N CYS A 346 3.44 14.39 10.34
CA CYS A 346 3.32 15.74 9.76
C CYS A 346 3.21 16.84 10.84
N GLY A 347 3.04 16.47 12.12
CA GLY A 347 2.95 17.37 13.25
C GLY A 347 1.63 18.14 13.38
N GLN A 348 0.59 17.79 12.61
CA GLN A 348 -0.68 18.53 12.62
C GLN A 348 -1.48 18.30 13.91
N CYS A 349 -1.74 17.06 14.28
CA CYS A 349 -2.56 16.74 15.46
C CYS A 349 -1.70 16.35 16.67
N THR A 350 -2.06 16.86 17.85
CA THR A 350 -1.29 16.71 19.09
C THR A 350 -1.01 15.26 19.48
N PRO A 351 -2.00 14.32 19.45
CA PRO A 351 -1.73 12.95 19.86
C PRO A 351 -0.63 12.27 19.02
N CYS A 352 -0.61 12.49 17.71
CA CYS A 352 0.44 11.99 16.83
C CYS A 352 1.77 12.73 17.04
N ARG A 353 1.76 14.07 16.98
CA ARG A 353 2.97 14.89 17.07
C ARG A 353 3.78 14.61 18.33
N GLU A 354 3.11 14.51 19.48
CA GLU A 354 3.76 14.29 20.78
C GLU A 354 3.88 12.79 21.10
N GLY A 355 2.81 12.02 20.88
CA GLY A 355 2.74 10.61 21.25
C GLY A 355 3.75 9.73 20.52
N THR A 356 3.98 9.95 19.21
CA THR A 356 5.00 9.18 18.45
C THR A 356 6.40 9.40 19.02
N GLY A 357 6.72 10.61 19.48
CA GLY A 357 7.98 10.91 20.15
C GLY A 357 8.12 10.24 21.51
N TRP A 358 7.02 10.14 22.30
CA TRP A 358 7.00 9.44 23.56
C TRP A 358 7.18 7.93 23.36
N MET A 359 6.39 7.33 22.49
CA MET A 359 6.48 5.91 22.16
C MET A 359 7.90 5.53 21.74
N TRP A 360 8.54 6.31 20.85
CA TRP A 360 9.90 6.05 20.43
C TRP A 360 10.90 6.11 21.58
N ARG A 361 10.86 7.13 22.45
CA ARG A 361 11.78 7.27 23.60
C ARG A 361 11.63 6.13 24.59
N MET A 362 10.39 5.70 24.86
CA MET A 362 10.12 4.55 25.73
C MET A 362 10.64 3.25 25.09
N MET A 363 10.40 3.05 23.80
CA MET A 363 10.95 1.90 23.06
C MET A 363 12.49 1.85 23.09
N GLU A 364 13.17 2.99 23.00
CA GLU A 364 14.65 3.04 23.11
C GLU A 364 15.13 2.65 24.52
N ARG A 365 14.39 2.98 25.58
CA ARG A 365 14.69 2.51 26.92
C ARG A 365 14.50 0.99 27.05
N LEU A 366 13.42 0.45 26.48
CA LEU A 366 13.19 -0.99 26.44
C LEU A 366 14.29 -1.74 25.65
N VAL A 367 14.80 -1.14 24.57
CA VAL A 367 15.94 -1.71 23.79
C VAL A 367 17.20 -1.82 24.64
N ARG A 368 17.50 -0.80 25.45
CA ARG A 368 18.66 -0.78 26.34
C ARG A 368 18.45 -1.60 27.62
N GLY A 369 17.19 -1.86 28.00
CA GLY A 369 16.81 -2.50 29.25
C GLY A 369 16.80 -1.56 30.46
N ASP A 370 17.04 -0.26 30.29
CA ASP A 370 17.07 0.76 31.36
C ASP A 370 15.69 1.30 31.75
N ALA A 371 14.64 0.54 31.44
CA ALA A 371 13.26 0.82 31.79
C ALA A 371 12.80 0.08 33.06
N GLU A 372 11.68 0.49 33.60
CA GLU A 372 10.97 -0.20 34.68
C GLU A 372 9.89 -1.13 34.09
N ILE A 373 9.57 -2.23 34.78
CA ILE A 373 8.56 -3.21 34.29
C ILE A 373 7.21 -2.54 34.05
N HIS A 374 6.78 -1.61 34.93
CA HIS A 374 5.51 -0.89 34.79
C HIS A 374 5.48 0.08 33.58
N GLU A 375 6.62 0.40 33.00
CA GLU A 375 6.66 1.24 31.80
C GLU A 375 6.15 0.51 30.56
N ILE A 376 6.04 -0.82 30.58
CA ILE A 376 5.40 -1.60 29.52
C ILE A 376 3.90 -1.24 29.46
N GLU A 377 3.22 -1.23 30.60
CA GLU A 377 1.81 -0.82 30.69
C GLU A 377 1.63 0.65 30.35
N THR A 378 2.54 1.50 30.79
CA THR A 378 2.52 2.94 30.47
C THR A 378 2.66 3.14 28.96
N LEU A 379 3.57 2.42 28.31
CA LEU A 379 3.73 2.48 26.86
C LEU A 379 2.46 2.01 26.13
N GLU A 380 1.85 0.92 26.57
CA GLU A 380 0.58 0.46 26.01
C GLU A 380 -0.53 1.51 26.16
N GLN A 381 -0.65 2.15 27.32
CA GLN A 381 -1.60 3.24 27.54
C GLN A 381 -1.33 4.43 26.61
N VAL A 382 -0.07 4.82 26.41
CA VAL A 382 0.29 5.88 25.46
C VAL A 382 -0.15 5.51 24.04
N THR A 383 0.07 4.26 23.60
CA THR A 383 -0.42 3.81 22.28
C THR A 383 -1.92 3.97 22.14
N ARG A 384 -2.70 3.64 23.18
CA ARG A 384 -4.18 3.78 23.22
C ARG A 384 -4.65 5.23 23.15
N GLN A 385 -3.85 6.19 23.62
CA GLN A 385 -4.16 7.62 23.55
C GLN A 385 -3.81 8.21 22.17
N VAL A 386 -3.03 7.51 21.36
CA VAL A 386 -2.69 7.90 19.97
C VAL A 386 -3.64 7.25 18.99
N GLU A 387 -3.88 5.94 19.12
CA GLU A 387 -4.79 5.16 18.30
C GLU A 387 -6.21 5.73 18.35
N GLY A 388 -6.81 5.98 17.18
CA GLY A 388 -8.18 6.50 17.06
C GLY A 388 -8.35 7.98 17.45
N HIS A 389 -7.31 8.69 17.88
CA HIS A 389 -7.38 10.08 18.33
C HIS A 389 -6.66 11.05 17.39
N THR A 390 -6.35 10.62 16.18
CA THR A 390 -5.59 11.40 15.19
C THR A 390 -6.43 11.69 13.94
N ILE A 391 -6.05 12.72 13.19
CA ILE A 391 -6.77 13.13 11.95
C ILE A 391 -6.69 12.03 10.87
N CYS A 392 -5.58 11.29 10.82
CA CYS A 392 -5.34 10.23 9.85
C CYS A 392 -4.79 8.97 10.51
N ALA A 393 -4.76 7.86 9.78
CA ALA A 393 -4.34 6.56 10.28
C ALA A 393 -2.82 6.44 10.58
N LEU A 394 -2.02 7.51 10.46
CA LEU A 394 -0.61 7.45 10.86
C LEU A 394 -0.47 7.21 12.36
N GLY A 395 -1.37 7.75 13.18
CA GLY A 395 -1.39 7.48 14.62
C GLY A 395 -1.61 6.00 14.93
N ASP A 396 -2.58 5.39 14.28
CA ASP A 396 -2.87 3.96 14.40
C ASP A 396 -1.68 3.12 13.93
N ALA A 397 -1.11 3.46 12.79
CA ALA A 397 0.09 2.82 12.22
C ALA A 397 1.31 2.90 13.14
N ALA A 398 1.46 3.98 13.92
CA ALA A 398 2.53 4.12 14.89
C ALA A 398 2.30 3.29 16.16
N ALA A 399 1.04 3.11 16.56
CA ALA A 399 0.65 2.40 17.78
C ALA A 399 0.64 0.87 17.61
N TRP A 400 0.11 0.35 16.51
CA TRP A 400 -0.14 -1.07 16.29
C TRP A 400 1.10 -1.97 16.33
N PRO A 401 2.26 -1.62 15.76
CA PRO A 401 3.47 -2.43 15.88
C PRO A 401 3.92 -2.63 17.34
N ILE A 402 3.80 -1.58 18.16
CA ILE A 402 4.15 -1.63 19.60
C ILE A 402 3.16 -2.51 20.35
N GLN A 403 1.86 -2.36 20.10
CA GLN A 403 0.83 -3.21 20.72
C GLN A 403 1.04 -4.69 20.34
N GLY A 404 1.38 -4.98 19.10
CA GLY A 404 1.72 -6.33 18.65
C GLY A 404 2.97 -6.88 19.38
N LEU A 405 4.00 -6.06 19.53
CA LEU A 405 5.20 -6.44 20.31
C LEU A 405 4.86 -6.76 21.76
N ILE A 406 4.13 -5.89 22.44
CA ILE A 406 3.73 -6.10 23.85
C ILE A 406 2.88 -7.37 23.97
N LYS A 407 1.89 -7.54 23.10
CA LYS A 407 0.98 -8.70 23.11
C LYS A 407 1.70 -10.04 23.00
N TYR A 408 2.69 -10.14 22.11
CA TYR A 408 3.29 -11.44 21.76
C TYR A 408 4.71 -11.66 22.30
N PHE A 409 5.43 -10.59 22.64
CA PHE A 409 6.84 -10.64 23.03
C PHE A 409 7.13 -9.93 24.35
N ARG A 410 6.11 -9.71 25.18
CA ARG A 410 6.28 -9.15 26.54
C ARG A 410 7.38 -9.86 27.35
N PRO A 411 7.45 -11.19 27.39
CA PRO A 411 8.51 -11.86 28.16
C PRO A 411 9.94 -11.49 27.71
N GLU A 412 10.15 -11.22 26.43
CA GLU A 412 11.43 -10.76 25.93
C GLU A 412 11.79 -9.35 26.41
N ILE A 413 10.81 -8.46 26.49
CA ILE A 413 10.98 -7.10 27.04
C ILE A 413 11.35 -7.19 28.54
N GLU A 414 10.60 -7.97 29.33
CA GLU A 414 10.84 -8.17 30.76
C GLU A 414 12.21 -8.80 31.04
N ARG A 415 12.62 -9.77 30.22
CA ARG A 415 13.94 -10.40 30.30
C ARG A 415 15.06 -9.36 30.13
N ARG A 416 14.93 -8.41 29.20
CA ARG A 416 15.94 -7.35 28.96
C ARG A 416 16.05 -6.42 30.15
N ILE A 417 14.94 -5.97 30.69
CA ILE A 417 14.90 -5.09 31.86
C ILE A 417 15.56 -5.78 33.06
N THR A 418 15.23 -7.04 33.30
CA THR A 418 15.80 -7.82 34.38
C THR A 418 17.31 -8.03 34.23
N ALA A 419 17.77 -8.37 33.03
CA ALA A 419 19.20 -8.57 32.75
C ALA A 419 20.01 -7.28 32.95
N HIS A 420 19.50 -6.13 32.49
CA HIS A 420 20.15 -4.83 32.68
C HIS A 420 20.26 -4.47 34.17
N ARG A 421 19.19 -4.63 34.96
CA ARG A 421 19.21 -4.38 36.41
C ARG A 421 20.21 -5.25 37.14
N THR A 422 20.30 -6.51 36.76
CA THR A 422 21.28 -7.42 37.35
C THR A 422 22.72 -6.96 37.06
N ALA A 423 23.00 -6.55 35.82
CA ALA A 423 24.32 -6.05 35.43
C ALA A 423 24.70 -4.78 36.21
N VAL A 424 23.78 -3.81 36.29
CA VAL A 424 24.00 -2.56 37.08
C VAL A 424 24.21 -2.84 38.56
N ALA A 425 23.49 -3.79 39.14
CA ALA A 425 23.66 -4.16 40.55
C ALA A 425 25.02 -4.80 40.81
N VAL A 426 25.55 -5.58 39.88
CA VAL A 426 26.91 -6.18 39.98
C VAL A 426 27.98 -5.09 39.91
N GLU A 427 27.90 -4.20 38.90
CA GLU A 427 28.85 -3.07 38.77
C GLU A 427 28.86 -2.12 39.97
N ALA A 428 27.72 -1.95 40.65
CA ALA A 428 27.62 -1.12 41.86
C ALA A 428 28.16 -1.80 43.12
N ALA A 429 28.35 -3.13 43.11
CA ALA A 429 28.87 -3.91 44.23
C ALA A 429 30.39 -4.15 44.13
N GLU A 430 31.02 -3.91 43.00
CA GLU A 430 32.46 -3.85 42.74
C GLU A 430 33.06 -2.47 43.05
#